data_585e6e7ea3d95b42ccfaa59e25824a29
#
_entry.id   585e6e7ea3d95b42ccfaa59e25824a29
#
_cell.length_a   1.000
_cell.length_b   1.000
_cell.length_c   1.000
_cell.angle_alpha   90.00
_cell.angle_beta   90.00
_cell.angle_gamma   90.00
#
_symmetry.space_group_name_H-M   'P 1'
#
loop_
_entity.id
_entity.type
_entity.pdbx_description
1 polymer ?
#
loop_
_entity_poly.entity_id
_entity_poly.type
_entity_poly.pdbx_seq_one_letter_code
_entity_poly.pdbx_strand_id
1 'polypeptide(L)'
;MIAAVGPQAINFGISIGGGEAYFLPNIAGRGAFGFHWLLIVSVIVETALVYECIKYSCCTGRSFFAGANELAPRGFWPWFWALATVLTFGWPAWMAGAVIAAAKFTGLTTQTLFPGSALPPQYLWSVVALLLVLVVFYFSNRTYAFLSRFFEIIMVANIVLVLAVTLIVAKPSDYLTVLAAYTGVWFFTQGASGLTPLDITALYNQPGGSLMWVSFWVVAAGWGMGRYAGQVTGALRPPEQITVEELRWDTLDPQEVAKMKQWVRVGGWSLILWWAIIGGLIMTYLYSVAGYAYLHDEFLRSGNLPKGVEIPLQMATIAQGVLGQTAGWLMLLVIMVTLYDAQFPLYDTYIGRTTTDAIAVTTGWKKRRPYRFYYFVVVTVAVGAGFYLVLLKEPLIVWMMVATAAVAFRSIGSLQIMRINRRRLPPEFQTSKLVAALLWFSFFTGLASVGYWAIVELPKHLAGG
;
A
#
# COMPACT_ATOMS: atom_id res chain seq x y z
N MET A 1 -2.85 17.00 -16.94
CA MET A 1 -2.71 16.85 -15.47
C MET A 1 -3.41 15.60 -14.93
N ILE A 2 -4.65 15.33 -15.30
CA ILE A 2 -5.42 14.15 -14.79
C ILE A 2 -4.72 12.81 -15.10
N ALA A 3 -4.14 12.62 -16.29
CA ALA A 3 -3.40 11.42 -16.64
C ALA A 3 -2.11 11.18 -15.79
N ALA A 4 -1.63 12.19 -15.08
CA ALA A 4 -0.46 12.10 -14.23
C ALA A 4 -0.78 11.68 -12.78
N VAL A 5 -2.06 11.64 -12.40
CA VAL A 5 -2.49 11.31 -11.03
C VAL A 5 -2.68 9.80 -10.84
N GLY A 6 -3.20 9.10 -11.86
CA GLY A 6 -3.69 7.74 -11.74
C GLY A 6 -2.80 6.74 -10.98
N PRO A 7 -1.51 6.53 -11.34
CA PRO A 7 -0.65 5.63 -10.60
C PRO A 7 -0.46 6.04 -9.14
N GLN A 8 -0.42 7.36 -8.87
CA GLN A 8 -0.24 7.87 -7.52
C GLN A 8 -1.53 7.88 -6.70
N ALA A 9 -2.69 7.99 -7.34
CA ALA A 9 -3.97 7.82 -6.66
C ALA A 9 -4.13 6.38 -6.14
N ILE A 10 -3.74 5.37 -6.93
CA ILE A 10 -3.73 3.97 -6.49
C ILE A 10 -2.69 3.79 -5.36
N ASN A 11 -1.50 4.36 -5.53
CA ASN A 11 -0.46 4.33 -4.51
C ASN A 11 -0.92 4.96 -3.18
N PHE A 12 -1.61 6.11 -3.27
CA PHE A 12 -2.21 6.81 -2.15
C PHE A 12 -3.28 5.95 -1.44
N GLY A 13 -4.22 5.35 -2.18
CA GLY A 13 -5.29 4.53 -1.60
C GLY A 13 -4.75 3.33 -0.84
N ILE A 14 -3.76 2.60 -1.40
CA ILE A 14 -3.12 1.50 -0.69
C ILE A 14 -2.44 1.98 0.60
N SER A 15 -1.79 3.13 0.55
CA SER A 15 -1.10 3.71 1.70
C SER A 15 -2.10 4.04 2.80
N ILE A 16 -3.07 4.90 2.50
CA ILE A 16 -3.97 5.50 3.51
C ILE A 16 -5.02 4.52 4.01
N GLY A 17 -5.37 3.51 3.23
CA GLY A 17 -6.37 2.51 3.64
C GLY A 17 -5.92 1.56 4.74
N GLY A 18 -4.65 1.23 4.82
CA GLY A 18 -4.17 0.12 5.64
C GLY A 18 -3.53 0.50 6.97
N GLY A 19 -2.70 1.52 7.00
CA GLY A 19 -1.85 1.80 8.15
C GLY A 19 -2.18 3.08 8.88
N GLU A 20 -2.39 4.16 8.15
CA GLU A 20 -2.60 5.50 8.70
C GLU A 20 -3.89 5.59 9.50
N ALA A 21 -4.98 5.08 8.97
CA ALA A 21 -6.28 5.07 9.64
C ALA A 21 -6.32 4.16 10.88
N TYR A 22 -5.41 3.16 10.95
CA TYR A 22 -5.33 2.24 12.08
C TYR A 22 -4.35 2.70 13.15
N PHE A 23 -3.08 2.85 12.79
CA PHE A 23 -2.03 3.03 13.76
C PHE A 23 -1.88 4.46 14.25
N LEU A 24 -1.95 5.45 13.34
CA LEU A 24 -1.61 6.82 13.68
C LEU A 24 -2.56 7.45 14.69
N PRO A 25 -3.91 7.35 14.56
CA PRO A 25 -4.80 7.88 15.58
C PRO A 25 -4.61 7.21 16.94
N ASN A 26 -4.34 5.91 16.96
CA ASN A 26 -4.13 5.17 18.19
C ASN A 26 -2.81 5.54 18.89
N ILE A 27 -1.70 5.61 18.15
CA ILE A 27 -0.40 6.00 18.71
C ILE A 27 -0.45 7.44 19.21
N ALA A 28 -1.03 8.35 18.43
CA ALA A 28 -1.18 9.75 18.80
C ALA A 28 -2.13 9.92 20.01
N GLY A 29 -3.24 9.17 20.07
CA GLY A 29 -4.14 9.16 21.21
C GLY A 29 -3.47 8.75 22.51
N ARG A 30 -2.49 7.85 22.46
CA ARG A 30 -1.65 7.51 23.64
C ARG A 30 -0.65 8.61 24.00
N GLY A 31 -0.47 9.62 23.17
CA GLY A 31 0.56 10.65 23.36
C GLY A 31 1.98 10.13 23.15
N ALA A 32 2.15 8.99 22.49
CA ALA A 32 3.42 8.31 22.31
C ALA A 32 4.18 8.84 21.08
N PHE A 33 4.76 10.02 21.19
CA PHE A 33 5.30 10.78 20.07
C PHE A 33 6.80 10.60 19.78
N GLY A 34 7.51 9.86 20.61
CA GLY A 34 8.98 9.81 20.55
C GLY A 34 9.56 9.37 19.19
N PHE A 35 8.83 8.60 18.39
CA PHE A 35 9.29 8.08 17.11
C PHE A 35 8.49 8.56 15.90
N HIS A 36 7.59 9.55 16.02
CA HIS A 36 6.80 10.07 14.88
C HIS A 36 7.66 10.68 13.76
N TRP A 37 8.86 11.18 14.07
CA TRP A 37 9.81 11.66 13.05
C TRP A 37 10.22 10.58 12.03
N LEU A 38 10.07 9.29 12.36
CA LEU A 38 10.29 8.19 11.42
C LEU A 38 9.37 8.24 10.22
N LEU A 39 8.19 8.85 10.33
CA LEU A 39 7.27 9.07 9.21
C LEU A 39 7.95 9.90 8.10
N ILE A 40 8.64 10.98 8.46
CA ILE A 40 9.37 11.79 7.48
C ILE A 40 10.49 10.98 6.83
N VAL A 41 11.25 10.23 7.63
CA VAL A 41 12.32 9.38 7.12
C VAL A 41 11.78 8.32 6.16
N SER A 42 10.67 7.68 6.53
CA SER A 42 10.01 6.68 5.69
C SER A 42 9.58 7.27 4.35
N VAL A 43 8.86 8.41 4.36
CA VAL A 43 8.42 9.10 3.15
C VAL A 43 9.59 9.41 2.21
N ILE A 44 10.70 9.92 2.74
CA ILE A 44 11.89 10.25 1.93
C ILE A 44 12.47 8.98 1.27
N VAL A 45 12.65 7.93 2.06
CA VAL A 45 13.27 6.69 1.60
C VAL A 45 12.39 5.96 0.59
N GLU A 46 11.08 5.90 0.85
CA GLU A 46 10.12 5.27 -0.06
C GLU A 46 9.96 6.07 -1.35
N THR A 47 9.95 7.40 -1.27
CA THR A 47 9.95 8.26 -2.46
C THR A 47 11.15 7.96 -3.35
N ALA A 48 12.33 7.77 -2.78
CA ALA A 48 13.52 7.42 -3.53
C ALA A 48 13.37 6.08 -4.26
N LEU A 49 12.86 5.05 -3.59
CA LEU A 49 12.63 3.72 -4.17
C LEU A 49 11.57 3.77 -5.28
N VAL A 50 10.43 4.38 -5.01
CA VAL A 50 9.31 4.47 -5.96
C VAL A 50 9.70 5.29 -7.18
N TYR A 51 10.46 6.38 -7.01
CA TYR A 51 10.99 7.19 -8.11
C TYR A 51 11.90 6.37 -9.05
N GLU A 52 12.78 5.55 -8.49
CA GLU A 52 13.66 4.69 -9.30
C GLU A 52 12.87 3.62 -10.07
N CYS A 53 11.79 3.08 -9.47
CA CYS A 53 10.87 2.16 -10.15
C CYS A 53 10.09 2.86 -11.27
N ILE A 54 9.60 4.08 -11.05
CA ILE A 54 8.93 4.89 -12.09
C ILE A 54 9.88 5.13 -13.26
N LYS A 55 11.10 5.57 -12.98
CA LYS A 55 12.14 5.82 -13.97
C LYS A 55 12.44 4.58 -14.82
N TYR A 56 12.62 3.44 -14.15
CA TYR A 56 12.83 2.16 -14.83
C TYR A 56 11.67 1.81 -15.76
N SER A 57 10.44 1.87 -15.27
CA SER A 57 9.26 1.51 -16.04
C SER A 57 8.99 2.46 -17.20
N CYS A 58 9.22 3.76 -17.02
CA CYS A 58 9.13 4.74 -18.10
C CYS A 58 10.13 4.43 -19.23
N CYS A 59 11.37 4.11 -18.88
CA CYS A 59 12.43 3.89 -19.86
C CYS A 59 12.34 2.52 -20.57
N THR A 60 11.80 1.49 -19.92
CA THR A 60 11.83 0.12 -20.44
C THR A 60 10.48 -0.45 -20.83
N GLY A 61 9.38 0.15 -20.37
CA GLY A 61 8.03 -0.41 -20.53
C GLY A 61 7.78 -1.69 -19.70
N ARG A 62 8.64 -1.97 -18.69
CA ARG A 62 8.58 -3.20 -17.88
C ARG A 62 8.28 -2.91 -16.43
N SER A 63 7.71 -3.91 -15.75
CA SER A 63 7.64 -3.90 -14.30
C SER A 63 9.01 -4.14 -13.66
N PHE A 64 9.19 -3.67 -12.43
CA PHE A 64 10.35 -4.02 -11.59
C PHE A 64 10.56 -5.53 -11.52
N PHE A 65 9.50 -6.30 -11.36
CA PHE A 65 9.53 -7.75 -11.18
C PHE A 65 10.02 -8.50 -12.43
N ALA A 66 9.61 -8.04 -13.61
CA ALA A 66 10.14 -8.55 -14.87
C ALA A 66 11.64 -8.24 -15.00
N GLY A 67 12.08 -7.05 -14.57
CA GLY A 67 13.50 -6.67 -14.54
C GLY A 67 14.32 -7.46 -13.54
N ALA A 68 13.75 -7.84 -12.40
CA ALA A 68 14.44 -8.59 -11.36
C ALA A 68 14.96 -9.96 -11.86
N ASN A 69 14.36 -10.54 -12.91
CA ASN A 69 14.83 -11.78 -13.52
C ASN A 69 16.28 -11.70 -14.06
N GLU A 70 16.80 -10.49 -14.29
CA GLU A 70 18.16 -10.28 -14.80
C GLU A 70 19.22 -10.33 -13.71
N LEU A 71 18.80 -10.30 -12.46
CA LEU A 71 19.67 -10.42 -11.30
C LEU A 71 20.02 -11.89 -11.03
N ALA A 72 21.25 -12.15 -10.63
CA ALA A 72 21.65 -13.49 -10.23
C ALA A 72 21.06 -13.89 -8.87
N PRO A 73 20.65 -15.14 -8.68
CA PRO A 73 20.49 -16.17 -9.71
C PRO A 73 19.26 -15.92 -10.59
N ARG A 74 19.42 -16.08 -11.90
CA ARG A 74 18.33 -15.86 -12.86
C ARG A 74 17.15 -16.80 -12.58
N GLY A 75 15.93 -16.27 -12.71
CA GLY A 75 14.70 -17.02 -12.45
C GLY A 75 14.32 -17.14 -10.97
N PHE A 76 15.25 -16.93 -10.04
CA PHE A 76 14.97 -16.99 -8.61
C PHE A 76 14.12 -15.80 -8.14
N TRP A 77 14.52 -14.57 -8.47
CA TRP A 77 13.90 -13.38 -7.93
C TRP A 77 12.44 -13.18 -8.31
N PRO A 78 11.99 -13.46 -9.54
CA PRO A 78 10.56 -13.37 -9.85
C PRO A 78 9.71 -14.28 -8.99
N TRP A 79 10.16 -15.54 -8.78
CA TRP A 79 9.46 -16.49 -7.92
C TRP A 79 9.55 -16.15 -6.44
N PHE A 80 10.71 -15.63 -6.00
CA PHE A 80 10.84 -15.10 -4.64
C PHE A 80 9.80 -14.01 -4.38
N TRP A 81 9.67 -13.04 -5.29
CA TRP A 81 8.68 -11.98 -5.15
C TRP A 81 7.25 -12.50 -5.21
N ALA A 82 6.92 -13.40 -6.13
CA ALA A 82 5.60 -14.00 -6.24
C ALA A 82 5.21 -14.73 -4.93
N LEU A 83 6.10 -15.60 -4.43
CA LEU A 83 5.87 -16.35 -3.20
C LEU A 83 5.80 -15.45 -1.96
N ALA A 84 6.78 -14.55 -1.81
CA ALA A 84 6.83 -13.63 -0.69
C ALA A 84 5.59 -12.73 -0.64
N THR A 85 5.12 -12.26 -1.79
CA THR A 85 3.90 -11.44 -1.89
C THR A 85 2.66 -12.24 -1.49
N VAL A 86 2.51 -13.47 -1.99
CA VAL A 86 1.38 -14.32 -1.62
C VAL A 86 1.38 -14.62 -0.13
N LEU A 87 2.53 -14.97 0.44
CA LEU A 87 2.64 -15.29 1.87
C LEU A 87 2.39 -14.08 2.78
N THR A 88 2.74 -12.87 2.32
CA THR A 88 2.61 -11.66 3.13
C THR A 88 1.25 -10.98 2.93
N PHE A 89 0.80 -10.82 1.70
CA PHE A 89 -0.38 -10.03 1.35
C PHE A 89 -1.57 -10.88 0.90
N GLY A 90 -1.42 -12.19 0.76
CA GLY A 90 -2.52 -13.08 0.39
C GLY A 90 -3.60 -13.23 1.47
N TRP A 91 -3.36 -12.71 2.67
CA TRP A 91 -4.30 -12.79 3.79
C TRP A 91 -5.39 -11.73 3.66
N PRO A 92 -6.66 -12.10 3.79
CA PRO A 92 -7.76 -11.15 3.72
C PRO A 92 -7.91 -10.25 4.96
N ALA A 93 -6.94 -10.29 5.89
CA ALA A 93 -6.85 -9.44 7.07
C ALA A 93 -7.09 -7.96 6.79
N TRP A 94 -6.54 -7.49 5.68
CA TRP A 94 -6.66 -6.12 5.22
C TRP A 94 -8.10 -5.67 5.00
N MET A 95 -9.03 -6.60 4.72
CA MET A 95 -10.42 -6.24 4.58
C MET A 95 -11.24 -6.41 5.87
N ALA A 96 -10.65 -6.91 6.97
CA ALA A 96 -11.38 -7.16 8.20
C ALA A 96 -12.08 -5.90 8.74
N GLY A 97 -11.37 -4.77 8.77
CA GLY A 97 -11.96 -3.48 9.14
C GLY A 97 -13.09 -3.02 8.21
N ALA A 98 -12.90 -3.20 6.90
CA ALA A 98 -13.90 -2.83 5.90
C ALA A 98 -15.21 -3.64 6.06
N VAL A 99 -15.11 -4.96 6.24
CA VAL A 99 -16.29 -5.82 6.35
C VAL A 99 -17.03 -5.63 7.69
N ILE A 100 -16.31 -5.31 8.77
CA ILE A 100 -16.93 -4.93 10.05
C ILE A 100 -17.63 -3.57 9.91
N ALA A 101 -17.00 -2.61 9.25
CA ALA A 101 -17.63 -1.33 8.95
C ALA A 101 -18.89 -1.50 8.09
N ALA A 102 -18.85 -2.38 7.08
CA ALA A 102 -20.01 -2.71 6.24
C ALA A 102 -21.15 -3.35 7.05
N ALA A 103 -20.82 -4.29 7.94
CA ALA A 103 -21.83 -4.91 8.81
C ALA A 103 -22.47 -3.88 9.77
N LYS A 104 -21.69 -2.98 10.34
CA LYS A 104 -22.20 -1.87 11.19
C LYS A 104 -23.01 -0.87 10.38
N PHE A 105 -22.56 -0.52 9.17
CA PHE A 105 -23.25 0.45 8.31
C PHE A 105 -24.61 -0.04 7.84
N THR A 106 -24.72 -1.32 7.48
CA THR A 106 -25.95 -1.89 6.91
C THR A 106 -26.86 -2.53 7.94
N GLY A 107 -26.34 -2.89 9.13
CA GLY A 107 -27.03 -3.74 10.10
C GLY A 107 -27.15 -5.21 9.67
N LEU A 108 -26.60 -5.57 8.50
CA LEU A 108 -26.66 -6.93 7.96
C LEU A 108 -25.44 -7.75 8.39
N THR A 109 -25.67 -8.91 8.95
CA THR A 109 -24.64 -9.88 9.32
C THR A 109 -24.96 -11.24 8.72
N THR A 110 -24.01 -12.17 8.81
CA THR A 110 -24.25 -13.56 8.38
C THR A 110 -25.46 -14.17 9.12
N GLN A 111 -25.61 -13.89 10.42
CA GLN A 111 -26.70 -14.41 11.24
C GLN A 111 -28.04 -13.76 10.92
N THR A 112 -28.07 -12.49 10.48
CA THR A 112 -29.34 -11.85 10.09
C THR A 112 -29.93 -12.46 8.82
N LEU A 113 -29.07 -12.91 7.89
CA LEU A 113 -29.55 -13.56 6.66
C LEU A 113 -29.66 -15.08 6.79
N PHE A 114 -28.81 -15.70 7.61
CA PHE A 114 -28.76 -17.15 7.84
C PHE A 114 -28.79 -17.43 9.34
N PRO A 115 -30.00 -17.40 9.97
CA PRO A 115 -30.15 -17.68 11.40
C PRO A 115 -29.59 -19.06 11.76
N GLY A 116 -28.79 -19.12 12.83
CA GLY A 116 -28.14 -20.38 13.26
C GLY A 116 -26.83 -20.70 12.55
N SER A 117 -26.34 -19.86 11.63
CA SER A 117 -25.04 -20.04 11.00
C SER A 117 -23.89 -19.95 12.02
N ALA A 118 -22.97 -20.92 11.98
CA ALA A 118 -21.73 -20.92 12.76
C ALA A 118 -20.63 -20.01 12.18
N LEU A 119 -20.84 -19.42 10.99
CA LEU A 119 -19.90 -18.51 10.35
C LEU A 119 -19.82 -17.17 11.08
N PRO A 120 -18.66 -16.47 11.05
CA PRO A 120 -18.52 -15.14 11.67
C PRO A 120 -19.55 -14.14 11.15
N PRO A 121 -20.01 -13.18 11.96
CA PRO A 121 -21.01 -12.18 11.55
C PRO A 121 -20.64 -11.41 10.29
N GLN A 122 -19.35 -11.06 10.12
CA GLN A 122 -18.82 -10.31 9.00
C GLN A 122 -18.56 -11.17 7.74
N TYR A 123 -18.72 -12.49 7.80
CA TYR A 123 -18.40 -13.39 6.68
C TYR A 123 -19.19 -13.07 5.41
N LEU A 124 -20.45 -12.71 5.56
CA LEU A 124 -21.29 -12.22 4.45
C LEU A 124 -20.58 -11.13 3.63
N TRP A 125 -20.07 -10.11 4.32
CA TRP A 125 -19.42 -8.98 3.67
C TRP A 125 -18.03 -9.34 3.11
N SER A 126 -17.35 -10.30 3.70
CA SER A 126 -16.13 -10.86 3.14
C SER A 126 -16.38 -11.53 1.79
N VAL A 127 -17.46 -12.33 1.70
CA VAL A 127 -17.87 -12.96 0.44
C VAL A 127 -18.25 -11.92 -0.61
N VAL A 128 -19.09 -10.94 -0.23
CA VAL A 128 -19.49 -9.85 -1.15
C VAL A 128 -18.25 -9.10 -1.67
N ALA A 129 -17.33 -8.79 -0.78
CA ALA A 129 -16.09 -8.09 -1.11
C ALA A 129 -15.24 -8.87 -2.13
N LEU A 130 -15.00 -10.14 -1.90
CA LEU A 130 -14.22 -11.01 -2.78
C LEU A 130 -14.92 -11.21 -4.14
N LEU A 131 -16.23 -11.37 -4.15
CA LEU A 131 -17.00 -11.45 -5.39
C LEU A 131 -16.91 -10.15 -6.20
N LEU A 132 -16.95 -8.99 -5.52
CA LEU A 132 -16.82 -7.70 -6.20
C LEU A 132 -15.45 -7.53 -6.86
N VAL A 133 -14.37 -8.05 -6.24
CA VAL A 133 -13.04 -8.08 -6.89
C VAL A 133 -13.10 -8.87 -8.21
N LEU A 134 -13.71 -10.06 -8.21
CA LEU A 134 -13.85 -10.86 -9.44
C LEU A 134 -14.71 -10.13 -10.48
N VAL A 135 -15.85 -9.57 -10.06
CA VAL A 135 -16.74 -8.82 -10.98
C VAL A 135 -15.96 -7.70 -11.66
N VAL A 136 -15.23 -6.88 -10.91
CA VAL A 136 -14.45 -5.80 -11.47
C VAL A 136 -13.40 -6.32 -12.47
N PHE A 137 -12.65 -7.36 -12.13
CA PHE A 137 -11.57 -7.84 -13.00
C PHE A 137 -12.09 -8.58 -14.23
N TYR A 138 -13.21 -9.26 -14.14
CA TYR A 138 -13.78 -9.98 -15.28
C TYR A 138 -14.53 -9.05 -16.25
N PHE A 139 -15.20 -8.02 -15.75
CA PHE A 139 -16.09 -7.17 -16.58
C PHE A 139 -15.51 -5.80 -16.94
N SER A 140 -14.45 -5.31 -16.29
CA SER A 140 -13.86 -4.01 -16.61
C SER A 140 -13.35 -3.96 -18.07
N ASN A 141 -13.44 -2.80 -18.71
CA ASN A 141 -12.85 -2.60 -20.04
C ASN A 141 -11.32 -2.70 -19.97
N ARG A 142 -10.71 -1.97 -19.01
CA ARG A 142 -9.30 -2.01 -18.67
C ARG A 142 -9.22 -1.92 -17.15
N THR A 143 -8.61 -2.92 -16.51
CA THR A 143 -8.52 -2.97 -15.04
C THR A 143 -7.88 -1.71 -14.46
N TYR A 144 -6.77 -1.27 -15.04
CA TYR A 144 -6.10 -0.04 -14.59
C TYR A 144 -6.98 1.21 -14.72
N ALA A 145 -7.72 1.37 -15.80
CA ALA A 145 -8.57 2.56 -16.00
C ALA A 145 -9.71 2.64 -14.98
N PHE A 146 -10.27 1.48 -14.59
CA PHE A 146 -11.21 1.42 -13.48
C PHE A 146 -10.54 1.79 -12.16
N LEU A 147 -9.42 1.13 -11.83
CA LEU A 147 -8.73 1.36 -10.58
C LEU A 147 -8.30 2.83 -10.43
N SER A 148 -7.66 3.43 -11.43
CA SER A 148 -7.20 4.82 -11.32
C SER A 148 -8.34 5.78 -11.04
N ARG A 149 -9.48 5.63 -11.73
CA ARG A 149 -10.64 6.51 -11.53
C ARG A 149 -11.29 6.30 -10.15
N PHE A 150 -11.42 5.05 -9.74
CA PHE A 150 -11.97 4.69 -8.43
C PHE A 150 -11.11 5.28 -7.30
N PHE A 151 -9.80 5.07 -7.37
CA PHE A 151 -8.87 5.60 -6.37
C PHE A 151 -8.74 7.13 -6.40
N GLU A 152 -8.88 7.80 -7.55
CA GLU A 152 -8.94 9.25 -7.62
C GLU A 152 -10.12 9.82 -6.80
N ILE A 153 -11.29 9.19 -6.90
CA ILE A 153 -12.48 9.59 -6.14
C ILE A 153 -12.28 9.35 -4.65
N ILE A 154 -11.79 8.16 -4.28
CA ILE A 154 -11.54 7.80 -2.87
C ILE A 154 -10.48 8.72 -2.24
N MET A 155 -9.41 9.01 -2.96
CA MET A 155 -8.36 9.93 -2.51
C MET A 155 -8.94 11.31 -2.16
N VAL A 156 -9.75 11.89 -3.06
CA VAL A 156 -10.37 13.20 -2.81
C VAL A 156 -11.34 13.13 -1.63
N ALA A 157 -12.18 12.11 -1.58
CA ALA A 157 -13.14 11.95 -0.48
C ALA A 157 -12.44 11.81 0.88
N ASN A 158 -11.36 11.01 0.93
CA ASN A 158 -10.57 10.82 2.14
C ASN A 158 -9.90 12.11 2.61
N ILE A 159 -9.24 12.83 1.70
CA ILE A 159 -8.60 14.12 2.02
C ILE A 159 -9.64 15.10 2.60
N VAL A 160 -10.77 15.28 1.93
CA VAL A 160 -11.82 16.23 2.36
C VAL A 160 -12.39 15.85 3.72
N LEU A 161 -12.70 14.57 3.93
CA LEU A 161 -13.30 14.11 5.18
C LEU A 161 -12.35 14.19 6.37
N VAL A 162 -11.12 13.71 6.21
CA VAL A 162 -10.14 13.75 7.30
C VAL A 162 -9.79 15.18 7.64
N LEU A 163 -9.63 16.06 6.64
CA LEU A 163 -9.41 17.47 6.87
C LEU A 163 -10.59 18.12 7.62
N ALA A 164 -11.83 17.87 7.19
CA ALA A 164 -13.03 18.44 7.83
C ALA A 164 -13.15 17.99 9.30
N VAL A 165 -12.99 16.67 9.55
CA VAL A 165 -13.03 16.14 10.92
C VAL A 165 -11.93 16.77 11.77
N THR A 166 -10.70 16.80 11.28
CA THR A 166 -9.55 17.35 12.03
C THR A 166 -9.73 18.82 12.36
N LEU A 167 -10.22 19.64 11.41
CA LEU A 167 -10.47 21.08 11.63
C LEU A 167 -11.53 21.36 12.70
N ILE A 168 -12.47 20.44 12.90
CA ILE A 168 -13.56 20.61 13.85
C ILE A 168 -13.18 20.08 15.24
N VAL A 169 -12.44 18.97 15.29
CA VAL A 169 -12.09 18.31 16.55
C VAL A 169 -10.90 18.97 17.24
N ALA A 170 -9.89 19.37 16.45
CA ALA A 170 -8.60 19.74 16.98
C ALA A 170 -8.51 21.23 17.32
N LYS A 171 -7.89 21.54 18.47
CA LYS A 171 -7.50 22.88 18.89
C LYS A 171 -6.13 23.26 18.28
N PRO A 172 -5.81 24.54 18.15
CA PRO A 172 -4.48 24.96 17.66
C PRO A 172 -3.30 24.32 18.41
N SER A 173 -3.45 24.08 19.72
CA SER A 173 -2.44 23.39 20.54
C SER A 173 -2.17 21.96 20.06
N ASP A 174 -3.18 21.23 19.60
CA ASP A 174 -3.06 19.85 19.19
C ASP A 174 -2.23 19.76 17.90
N TYR A 175 -2.47 20.67 16.95
CA TYR A 175 -1.64 20.79 15.75
C TYR A 175 -0.17 21.04 16.10
N LEU A 176 0.12 21.94 17.03
CA LEU A 176 1.49 22.24 17.44
C LEU A 176 2.15 21.08 18.14
N THR A 177 1.41 20.37 19.01
CA THR A 177 1.90 19.19 19.73
C THR A 177 2.31 18.07 18.77
N VAL A 178 1.43 17.78 17.79
CA VAL A 178 1.71 16.75 16.79
C VAL A 178 2.80 17.20 15.82
N LEU A 179 2.84 18.49 15.44
CA LEU A 179 3.92 19.01 14.60
C LEU A 179 5.29 18.85 15.29
N ALA A 180 5.37 19.11 16.59
CA ALA A 180 6.57 18.87 17.37
C ALA A 180 7.01 17.39 17.35
N ALA A 181 6.06 16.46 17.28
CA ALA A 181 6.36 15.03 17.15
C ALA A 181 7.07 14.71 15.83
N TYR A 182 6.67 15.34 14.73
CA TYR A 182 7.32 15.16 13.42
C TYR A 182 8.72 15.76 13.37
N THR A 183 9.04 16.76 14.19
CA THR A 183 10.40 17.34 14.26
C THR A 183 11.38 16.51 15.09
N GLY A 184 10.92 15.46 15.77
CA GLY A 184 11.75 14.60 16.60
C GLY A 184 12.04 15.17 18.01
N VAL A 185 11.45 16.29 18.40
CA VAL A 185 11.67 16.88 19.74
C VAL A 185 11.29 15.90 20.85
N TRP A 186 10.19 15.18 20.68
CA TRP A 186 9.72 14.19 21.66
C TRP A 186 10.62 12.96 21.81
N PHE A 187 11.49 12.70 20.82
CA PHE A 187 12.47 11.61 20.94
C PHE A 187 13.39 11.75 22.16
N PHE A 188 13.83 12.98 22.42
CA PHE A 188 14.75 13.26 23.52
C PHE A 188 14.08 13.20 24.91
N THR A 189 12.78 13.37 24.99
CA THR A 189 12.03 13.40 26.25
C THR A 189 11.26 12.11 26.52
N GLN A 190 10.71 11.47 25.49
CA GLN A 190 9.87 10.28 25.61
C GLN A 190 10.59 9.00 25.18
N GLY A 191 11.51 9.08 24.18
CA GLY A 191 12.11 7.88 23.60
C GLY A 191 11.04 6.90 23.09
N ALA A 192 11.15 5.64 23.51
CA ALA A 192 10.19 4.58 23.17
C ALA A 192 9.03 4.45 24.19
N SER A 193 8.88 5.39 25.12
CA SER A 193 7.81 5.31 26.13
C SER A 193 6.42 5.28 25.47
N GLY A 194 5.58 4.35 25.89
CA GLY A 194 4.24 4.17 25.35
C GLY A 194 4.18 3.54 23.96
N LEU A 195 5.32 3.18 23.35
CA LEU A 195 5.42 2.52 22.06
C LEU A 195 5.82 1.06 22.20
N THR A 196 5.19 0.20 21.42
CA THR A 196 5.64 -1.17 21.20
C THR A 196 6.64 -1.24 20.05
N PRO A 197 7.44 -2.31 19.91
CA PRO A 197 8.27 -2.52 18.73
C PRO A 197 7.46 -2.53 17.43
N LEU A 198 6.22 -3.01 17.47
CA LEU A 198 5.30 -2.97 16.33
C LEU A 198 4.93 -1.53 15.94
N ASP A 199 4.64 -0.68 16.91
CA ASP A 199 4.35 0.75 16.66
C ASP A 199 5.53 1.45 15.97
N ILE A 200 6.76 1.22 16.45
CA ILE A 200 7.97 1.81 15.86
C ILE A 200 8.19 1.29 14.43
N THR A 201 8.00 -0.01 14.21
CA THR A 201 8.08 -0.61 12.87
C THR A 201 6.99 -0.05 11.96
N ALA A 202 5.77 0.10 12.47
CA ALA A 202 4.66 0.69 11.74
C ALA A 202 4.95 2.15 11.37
N LEU A 203 5.42 2.98 12.28
CA LEU A 203 5.82 4.37 12.01
C LEU A 203 6.91 4.47 10.93
N TYR A 204 7.90 3.56 10.95
CA TYR A 204 8.94 3.49 9.94
C TYR A 204 8.47 2.93 8.60
N ASN A 205 7.33 2.24 8.55
CA ASN A 205 6.74 1.70 7.31
C ASN A 205 5.60 2.58 6.78
N GLN A 206 5.21 3.64 7.46
CA GLN A 206 4.18 4.57 6.97
C GLN A 206 4.81 5.65 6.06
N PRO A 207 4.12 6.05 5.01
CA PRO A 207 2.74 5.74 4.61
C PRO A 207 2.54 4.37 3.94
N GLY A 208 3.53 3.51 3.87
CA GLY A 208 3.38 2.11 3.46
C GLY A 208 2.84 1.95 2.03
N GLY A 209 3.42 2.69 1.08
CA GLY A 209 2.96 2.67 -0.29
C GLY A 209 3.23 1.37 -1.05
N SER A 210 2.90 1.41 -2.32
CA SER A 210 3.04 0.26 -3.23
C SER A 210 4.49 -0.15 -3.51
N LEU A 211 5.46 0.63 -3.06
CA LEU A 211 6.87 0.35 -3.27
C LEU A 211 7.18 0.01 -4.75
N MET A 212 7.71 -1.18 -5.02
CA MET A 212 8.04 -1.63 -6.37
C MET A 212 6.81 -1.93 -7.23
N TRP A 213 5.65 -2.23 -6.64
CA TRP A 213 4.41 -2.55 -7.37
C TRP A 213 3.87 -1.36 -8.16
N VAL A 214 4.22 -0.12 -7.81
CA VAL A 214 3.92 1.08 -8.61
C VAL A 214 4.35 0.91 -10.08
N SER A 215 5.40 0.14 -10.34
CA SER A 215 5.91 -0.13 -11.68
C SER A 215 4.86 -0.71 -12.64
N PHE A 216 3.95 -1.54 -12.14
CA PHE A 216 2.84 -2.07 -12.93
C PHE A 216 1.86 -0.98 -13.36
N TRP A 217 1.57 -0.02 -12.47
CA TRP A 217 0.61 1.06 -12.79
C TRP A 217 1.22 2.11 -13.69
N VAL A 218 2.51 2.37 -13.57
CA VAL A 218 3.25 3.25 -14.49
C VAL A 218 3.21 2.68 -15.91
N VAL A 219 3.46 1.37 -16.07
CA VAL A 219 3.36 0.68 -17.35
C VAL A 219 1.92 0.71 -17.86
N ALA A 220 0.93 0.36 -17.03
CA ALA A 220 -0.47 0.35 -17.40
C ALA A 220 -1.05 1.74 -17.68
N ALA A 221 -0.50 2.80 -17.05
CA ALA A 221 -0.84 4.19 -17.37
C ALA A 221 -0.30 4.64 -18.74
N GLY A 222 0.58 3.86 -19.33
CA GLY A 222 1.21 4.20 -20.61
C GLY A 222 2.26 5.29 -20.52
N TRP A 223 2.92 5.43 -19.35
CA TRP A 223 3.99 6.41 -19.19
C TRP A 223 5.26 5.95 -19.90
N GLY A 224 5.87 6.85 -20.68
CA GLY A 224 7.05 6.53 -21.46
C GLY A 224 6.84 5.33 -22.37
N MET A 225 7.72 4.34 -22.28
CA MET A 225 7.63 3.09 -23.06
C MET A 225 6.45 2.21 -22.64
N GLY A 226 5.86 2.42 -21.45
CA GLY A 226 4.68 1.68 -21.00
C GLY A 226 3.50 1.75 -21.97
N ARG A 227 3.38 2.82 -22.78
CA ARG A 227 2.34 2.96 -23.82
C ARG A 227 2.33 1.83 -24.85
N TYR A 228 3.44 1.15 -25.05
CA TYR A 228 3.61 0.07 -26.02
C TYR A 228 3.54 -1.33 -25.38
N ALA A 229 3.44 -1.41 -24.05
CA ALA A 229 3.44 -2.68 -23.33
C ALA A 229 2.10 -3.43 -23.36
N GLY A 230 1.01 -2.75 -23.72
CA GLY A 230 -0.35 -3.28 -23.63
C GLY A 230 -0.92 -3.24 -22.21
N GLN A 231 -2.22 -3.50 -22.10
CA GLN A 231 -2.94 -3.46 -20.82
C GLN A 231 -3.75 -4.72 -20.58
N VAL A 232 -3.97 -5.05 -19.30
CA VAL A 232 -4.90 -6.13 -18.92
C VAL A 232 -6.32 -5.63 -19.10
N THR A 233 -7.04 -6.26 -20.02
CA THR A 233 -8.48 -6.09 -20.24
C THR A 233 -9.25 -7.15 -19.44
N GLY A 234 -10.50 -6.86 -19.07
CA GLY A 234 -11.37 -7.81 -18.37
C GLY A 234 -11.53 -9.14 -19.13
N ALA A 235 -11.79 -10.24 -18.42
CA ALA A 235 -11.83 -11.58 -19.01
C ALA A 235 -12.84 -11.72 -20.16
N LEU A 236 -13.92 -10.97 -20.11
CA LEU A 236 -15.00 -10.97 -21.10
C LEU A 236 -14.81 -9.93 -22.22
N ARG A 237 -13.67 -9.25 -22.28
CA ARG A 237 -13.35 -8.22 -23.29
C ARG A 237 -12.31 -8.74 -24.28
N PRO A 238 -12.21 -8.14 -25.47
CA PRO A 238 -11.13 -8.48 -26.40
C PRO A 238 -9.75 -8.34 -25.73
N PRO A 239 -8.84 -9.31 -25.94
CA PRO A 239 -7.50 -9.25 -25.36
C PRO A 239 -6.64 -8.19 -26.04
N GLU A 240 -5.88 -7.41 -25.26
CA GLU A 240 -4.73 -6.67 -25.77
C GLU A 240 -3.48 -7.55 -25.73
N GLN A 241 -2.57 -7.33 -26.68
CA GLN A 241 -1.27 -7.99 -26.66
C GLN A 241 -0.42 -7.35 -25.58
N ILE A 242 -0.02 -8.14 -24.58
CA ILE A 242 0.81 -7.69 -23.47
C ILE A 242 2.23 -8.20 -23.68
N THR A 243 3.21 -7.33 -23.50
CA THR A 243 4.62 -7.71 -23.48
C THR A 243 5.24 -7.44 -22.11
N VAL A 244 6.09 -8.36 -21.68
CA VAL A 244 6.97 -8.21 -20.51
C VAL A 244 8.43 -8.07 -20.94
N GLU A 245 8.67 -8.02 -22.25
CA GLU A 245 9.99 -7.81 -22.83
C GLU A 245 10.37 -6.33 -22.77
N GLU A 246 11.65 -6.07 -22.74
CA GLU A 246 12.16 -4.70 -22.77
C GLU A 246 11.87 -4.04 -24.10
N LEU A 247 11.19 -2.91 -24.04
CA LEU A 247 10.93 -2.07 -25.18
C LEU A 247 12.11 -1.11 -25.38
N ARG A 248 12.59 -1.03 -26.64
CA ARG A 248 13.74 -0.21 -26.99
C ARG A 248 13.33 1.07 -27.67
N TRP A 249 14.03 2.13 -27.38
CA TRP A 249 13.93 3.45 -28.00
C TRP A 249 15.33 3.95 -28.34
N ASP A 250 15.42 4.94 -29.22
CA ASP A 250 16.74 5.47 -29.62
C ASP A 250 17.31 6.37 -28.52
N THR A 251 18.28 5.83 -27.80
CA THR A 251 18.98 6.54 -26.72
C THR A 251 20.04 7.53 -27.24
N LEU A 252 20.32 7.53 -28.56
CA LEU A 252 21.21 8.46 -29.19
C LEU A 252 20.47 9.66 -29.79
N ASP A 253 19.16 9.57 -29.99
CA ASP A 253 18.34 10.69 -30.46
C ASP A 253 18.07 11.67 -29.29
N PRO A 254 18.57 12.92 -29.33
CA PRO A 254 18.34 13.90 -28.29
C PRO A 254 16.85 14.21 -28.04
N GLN A 255 15.99 14.09 -29.07
CA GLN A 255 14.57 14.36 -28.95
C GLN A 255 13.87 13.23 -28.16
N GLU A 256 14.20 11.98 -28.44
CA GLU A 256 13.67 10.85 -27.68
C GLU A 256 14.16 10.88 -26.23
N VAL A 257 15.43 11.22 -25.98
CA VAL A 257 15.97 11.44 -24.63
C VAL A 257 15.23 12.56 -23.91
N ALA A 258 14.95 13.69 -24.58
CA ALA A 258 14.22 14.81 -23.98
C ALA A 258 12.76 14.43 -23.63
N LYS A 259 12.05 13.71 -24.51
CA LYS A 259 10.73 13.17 -24.24
C LYS A 259 10.73 12.23 -23.05
N MET A 260 11.71 11.33 -22.96
CA MET A 260 11.82 10.39 -21.85
C MET A 260 12.11 11.11 -20.53
N LYS A 261 12.99 12.11 -20.53
CA LYS A 261 13.24 12.98 -19.36
C LYS A 261 11.96 13.69 -18.90
N GLN A 262 11.11 14.10 -19.84
CA GLN A 262 9.80 14.71 -19.51
C GLN A 262 8.88 13.73 -18.81
N TRP A 263 8.78 12.49 -19.30
CA TRP A 263 7.95 11.45 -18.64
C TRP A 263 8.44 11.14 -17.23
N VAL A 264 9.74 10.94 -17.05
CA VAL A 264 10.33 10.69 -15.73
C VAL A 264 10.12 11.89 -14.79
N ARG A 265 10.22 13.13 -15.30
CA ARG A 265 9.93 14.34 -14.52
C ARG A 265 8.48 14.43 -14.10
N VAL A 266 7.53 14.16 -15.01
CA VAL A 266 6.08 14.15 -14.70
C VAL A 266 5.78 13.10 -13.64
N GLY A 267 6.33 11.89 -13.79
CA GLY A 267 6.18 10.81 -12.82
C GLY A 267 6.76 11.17 -11.44
N GLY A 268 7.93 11.80 -11.42
CA GLY A 268 8.57 12.27 -10.18
C GLY A 268 7.77 13.35 -9.47
N TRP A 269 7.28 14.37 -10.19
CA TRP A 269 6.44 15.41 -9.58
C TRP A 269 5.08 14.87 -9.12
N SER A 270 4.48 13.98 -9.88
CA SER A 270 3.26 13.29 -9.46
C SER A 270 3.47 12.52 -8.15
N LEU A 271 4.57 11.77 -8.05
CA LEU A 271 4.95 11.05 -6.84
C LEU A 271 5.15 11.99 -5.65
N ILE A 272 5.95 13.04 -5.81
CA ILE A 272 6.26 13.99 -4.73
C ILE A 272 4.99 14.68 -4.24
N LEU A 273 4.16 15.19 -5.15
CA LEU A 273 2.97 15.96 -4.76
C LEU A 273 1.89 15.08 -4.14
N TRP A 274 1.45 14.05 -4.87
CA TRP A 274 0.24 13.32 -4.50
C TRP A 274 0.50 12.26 -3.44
N TRP A 275 1.61 11.55 -3.55
CA TRP A 275 1.90 10.50 -2.60
C TRP A 275 2.78 10.98 -1.43
N ALA A 276 3.94 11.62 -1.67
CA ALA A 276 4.84 11.97 -0.59
C ALA A 276 4.32 13.14 0.27
N ILE A 277 3.90 14.26 -0.36
CA ILE A 277 3.46 15.44 0.39
C ILE A 277 2.03 15.23 0.90
N ILE A 278 1.08 14.98 0.00
CA ILE A 278 -0.33 14.90 0.41
C ILE A 278 -0.58 13.62 1.20
N GLY A 279 -0.27 12.45 0.67
CA GLY A 279 -0.47 11.17 1.34
C GLY A 279 0.45 11.00 2.55
N GLY A 280 1.76 11.04 2.31
CA GLY A 280 2.76 10.67 3.28
C GLY A 280 2.96 11.66 4.42
N LEU A 281 2.87 12.96 4.17
CA LEU A 281 3.08 13.97 5.21
C LEU A 281 1.77 14.58 5.73
N ILE A 282 0.93 15.11 4.83
CA ILE A 282 -0.28 15.84 5.27
C ILE A 282 -1.30 14.89 5.87
N MET A 283 -1.62 13.78 5.21
CA MET A 283 -2.65 12.87 5.70
C MET A 283 -2.22 12.15 6.97
N THR A 284 -0.98 11.66 7.04
CA THR A 284 -0.45 11.05 8.27
C THR A 284 -0.47 12.03 9.45
N TYR A 285 -0.14 13.29 9.18
CA TYR A 285 -0.22 14.36 10.17
C TYR A 285 -1.66 14.60 10.62
N LEU A 286 -2.62 14.74 9.70
CA LEU A 286 -4.03 14.97 10.03
C LEU A 286 -4.64 13.79 10.80
N TYR A 287 -4.34 12.56 10.44
CA TYR A 287 -4.76 11.38 11.22
C TYR A 287 -4.19 11.40 12.65
N SER A 288 -2.92 11.78 12.80
CA SER A 288 -2.30 11.91 14.12
C SER A 288 -2.93 13.04 14.94
N VAL A 289 -3.20 14.20 14.32
CA VAL A 289 -3.87 15.33 15.00
C VAL A 289 -5.29 14.94 15.43
N ALA A 290 -6.09 14.35 14.56
CA ALA A 290 -7.45 13.91 14.89
C ALA A 290 -7.45 12.87 16.03
N GLY A 291 -6.53 11.89 15.96
CA GLY A 291 -6.37 10.88 17.00
C GLY A 291 -5.96 11.47 18.34
N TYR A 292 -5.01 12.39 18.36
CA TYR A 292 -4.59 13.07 19.57
C TYR A 292 -5.72 13.91 20.17
N ALA A 293 -6.30 14.79 19.38
CA ALA A 293 -7.33 15.70 19.82
C ALA A 293 -8.56 15.02 20.46
N TYR A 294 -8.91 13.84 19.99
CA TYR A 294 -10.13 13.16 20.46
C TYR A 294 -9.86 12.02 21.45
N LEU A 295 -8.79 11.26 21.27
CA LEU A 295 -8.56 10.06 22.06
C LEU A 295 -7.67 10.27 23.27
N HIS A 296 -6.89 11.36 23.31
CA HIS A 296 -5.88 11.54 24.36
C HIS A 296 -6.49 11.72 25.75
N ASP A 297 -7.51 12.55 25.88
CA ASP A 297 -8.20 12.76 27.15
C ASP A 297 -8.92 11.49 27.65
N GLU A 298 -9.43 10.67 26.73
CA GLU A 298 -10.05 9.39 27.09
C GLU A 298 -9.00 8.39 27.55
N PHE A 299 -7.85 8.35 26.85
CA PHE A 299 -6.73 7.51 27.26
C PHE A 299 -6.19 7.88 28.63
N LEU A 300 -6.05 9.16 28.95
CA LEU A 300 -5.62 9.62 30.25
C LEU A 300 -6.59 9.23 31.39
N ARG A 301 -7.90 9.17 31.07
CA ARG A 301 -8.93 8.79 32.06
C ARG A 301 -9.05 7.27 32.25
N SER A 302 -9.03 6.50 31.17
CA SER A 302 -9.34 5.07 31.18
C SER A 302 -8.12 4.16 31.12
N GLY A 303 -6.97 4.67 30.67
CA GLY A 303 -5.79 3.88 30.35
C GLY A 303 -5.95 2.95 29.15
N ASN A 304 -7.10 3.00 28.48
CA ASN A 304 -7.45 2.09 27.38
C ASN A 304 -7.89 2.86 26.13
N LEU A 305 -7.50 2.33 24.97
CA LEU A 305 -8.06 2.69 23.68
C LEU A 305 -8.60 1.45 22.99
N PRO A 306 -9.52 1.59 22.02
CA PRO A 306 -9.95 0.48 21.20
C PRO A 306 -8.77 -0.26 20.57
N LYS A 307 -8.89 -1.58 20.43
CA LYS A 307 -7.82 -2.48 19.99
C LYS A 307 -8.22 -3.22 18.72
N GLY A 308 -7.22 -3.60 17.93
CA GLY A 308 -7.42 -4.44 16.75
C GLY A 308 -8.36 -3.82 15.73
N VAL A 309 -9.32 -4.60 15.27
CA VAL A 309 -10.28 -4.22 14.20
C VAL A 309 -11.26 -3.10 14.56
N GLU A 310 -11.31 -2.68 15.82
CA GLU A 310 -12.12 -1.54 16.24
C GLU A 310 -11.42 -0.19 16.05
N ILE A 311 -10.09 -0.20 15.88
CA ILE A 311 -9.30 1.03 15.72
C ILE A 311 -9.81 1.90 14.55
N PRO A 312 -10.06 1.38 13.34
CA PRO A 312 -10.56 2.19 12.23
C PRO A 312 -11.94 2.82 12.52
N LEU A 313 -12.75 2.13 13.30
CA LEU A 313 -14.09 2.62 13.64
C LEU A 313 -14.06 3.83 14.57
N GLN A 314 -12.93 4.11 15.21
CA GLN A 314 -12.75 5.29 16.05
C GLN A 314 -13.00 6.59 15.29
N MET A 315 -12.49 6.70 14.05
CA MET A 315 -12.73 7.91 13.25
C MET A 315 -14.22 8.14 12.96
N ALA A 316 -15.00 7.07 12.78
CA ALA A 316 -16.45 7.19 12.64
C ALA A 316 -17.12 7.62 13.95
N THR A 317 -16.64 7.10 15.10
CA THR A 317 -17.12 7.50 16.42
C THR A 317 -16.78 8.96 16.73
N ILE A 318 -15.58 9.40 16.36
CA ILE A 318 -15.16 10.82 16.44
C ILE A 318 -16.11 11.70 15.63
N ALA A 319 -16.30 11.37 14.36
CA ALA A 319 -17.18 12.14 13.47
C ALA A 319 -18.62 12.18 13.99
N GLN A 320 -19.13 11.08 14.53
CA GLN A 320 -20.46 11.01 15.13
C GLN A 320 -20.58 11.90 16.37
N GLY A 321 -19.59 11.87 17.26
CA GLY A 321 -19.60 12.64 18.50
C GLY A 321 -19.54 14.15 18.29
N VAL A 322 -18.90 14.60 17.21
CA VAL A 322 -18.64 16.02 16.93
C VAL A 322 -19.61 16.60 15.93
N LEU A 323 -19.94 15.87 14.87
CA LEU A 323 -20.77 16.33 13.74
C LEU A 323 -22.16 15.69 13.69
N GLY A 324 -22.46 14.78 14.63
CA GLY A 324 -23.73 14.08 14.69
C GLY A 324 -23.75 12.79 13.84
N GLN A 325 -24.88 12.09 13.92
CA GLN A 325 -25.04 10.74 13.38
C GLN A 325 -24.76 10.62 11.90
N THR A 326 -25.20 11.59 11.09
CA THR A 326 -24.95 11.57 9.63
C THR A 326 -23.47 11.58 9.29
N ALA A 327 -22.66 12.38 9.99
CA ALA A 327 -21.22 12.43 9.79
C ALA A 327 -20.53 11.12 10.21
N GLY A 328 -20.98 10.51 11.30
CA GLY A 328 -20.54 9.16 11.69
C GLY A 328 -20.81 8.12 10.60
N TRP A 329 -21.99 8.14 10.00
CA TRP A 329 -22.35 7.25 8.88
C TRP A 329 -21.51 7.50 7.63
N LEU A 330 -21.28 8.77 7.27
CA LEU A 330 -20.42 9.12 6.12
C LEU A 330 -18.98 8.67 6.36
N MET A 331 -18.45 8.90 7.55
CA MET A 331 -17.10 8.46 7.90
C MET A 331 -16.98 6.93 7.89
N LEU A 332 -18.00 6.22 8.41
CA LEU A 332 -18.05 4.76 8.37
C LEU A 332 -18.05 4.24 6.93
N LEU A 333 -18.81 4.87 6.03
CA LEU A 333 -18.80 4.55 4.60
C LEU A 333 -17.43 4.76 3.97
N VAL A 334 -16.77 5.88 4.26
CA VAL A 334 -15.42 6.16 3.73
C VAL A 334 -14.42 5.15 4.26
N ILE A 335 -14.43 4.83 5.55
CA ILE A 335 -13.57 3.82 6.16
C ILE A 335 -13.80 2.45 5.49
N MET A 336 -15.07 2.06 5.31
CA MET A 336 -15.43 0.83 4.63
C MET A 336 -14.82 0.77 3.23
N VAL A 337 -14.99 1.83 2.43
CA VAL A 337 -14.50 1.88 1.05
C VAL A 337 -12.98 1.95 1.01
N THR A 338 -12.36 2.78 1.86
CA THR A 338 -10.90 2.98 1.89
C THR A 338 -10.15 1.72 2.34
N LEU A 339 -10.70 0.96 3.29
CA LEU A 339 -10.11 -0.32 3.70
C LEU A 339 -10.37 -1.44 2.71
N TYR A 340 -11.47 -1.32 1.95
CA TYR A 340 -11.82 -2.30 0.94
C TYR A 340 -11.05 -2.08 -0.37
N ASP A 341 -10.77 -0.83 -0.74
CA ASP A 341 -10.12 -0.49 -2.01
C ASP A 341 -8.74 -1.15 -2.17
N ALA A 342 -7.99 -1.31 -1.06
CA ALA A 342 -6.70 -1.98 -1.04
C ALA A 342 -6.74 -3.43 -1.58
N GLN A 343 -7.92 -4.09 -1.55
CA GLN A 343 -8.06 -5.45 -2.07
C GLN A 343 -7.86 -5.51 -3.60
N PHE A 344 -8.29 -4.49 -4.33
CA PHE A 344 -8.12 -4.49 -5.78
C PHE A 344 -6.64 -4.52 -6.20
N PRO A 345 -5.77 -3.61 -5.74
CA PRO A 345 -4.34 -3.70 -6.03
C PRO A 345 -3.67 -4.96 -5.49
N LEU A 346 -4.08 -5.47 -4.34
CA LEU A 346 -3.54 -6.71 -3.79
C LEU A 346 -3.79 -7.89 -4.74
N TYR A 347 -5.01 -8.06 -5.23
CA TYR A 347 -5.31 -9.13 -6.18
C TYR A 347 -4.82 -8.85 -7.60
N ASP A 348 -4.85 -7.57 -8.08
CA ASP A 348 -4.34 -7.21 -9.41
C ASP A 348 -2.82 -7.31 -9.48
N THR A 349 -2.12 -6.47 -8.70
CA THR A 349 -0.68 -6.27 -8.90
C THR A 349 0.18 -7.11 -7.98
N TYR A 350 -0.14 -7.16 -6.68
CA TYR A 350 0.69 -7.88 -5.72
C TYR A 350 0.67 -9.38 -5.98
N ILE A 351 -0.48 -9.98 -6.19
CA ILE A 351 -0.59 -11.42 -6.44
C ILE A 351 -0.66 -11.70 -7.94
N GLY A 352 -1.62 -11.10 -8.63
CA GLY A 352 -1.95 -11.42 -10.02
C GLY A 352 -0.81 -11.16 -10.98
N ARG A 353 -0.36 -9.90 -11.10
CA ARG A 353 0.69 -9.52 -12.06
C ARG A 353 2.07 -10.00 -11.63
N THR A 354 2.41 -9.92 -10.33
CA THR A 354 3.73 -10.38 -9.85
C THR A 354 3.94 -11.87 -10.16
N THR A 355 2.93 -12.71 -9.88
CA THR A 355 3.00 -14.14 -10.18
C THR A 355 2.97 -14.40 -11.70
N THR A 356 2.15 -13.65 -12.44
CA THR A 356 2.08 -13.80 -13.90
C THR A 356 3.38 -13.37 -14.57
N ASP A 357 4.02 -12.29 -14.11
CA ASP A 357 5.34 -11.89 -14.60
C ASP A 357 6.40 -12.96 -14.30
N ALA A 358 6.35 -13.58 -13.10
CA ALA A 358 7.25 -14.68 -12.78
C ALA A 358 7.08 -15.85 -13.77
N ILE A 359 5.83 -16.24 -14.08
CA ILE A 359 5.55 -17.25 -15.11
C ILE A 359 6.07 -16.79 -16.48
N ALA A 360 5.80 -15.54 -16.86
CA ALA A 360 6.13 -15.02 -18.18
C ALA A 360 7.63 -14.95 -18.44
N VAL A 361 8.43 -14.55 -17.44
CA VAL A 361 9.89 -14.36 -17.63
C VAL A 361 10.70 -15.63 -17.40
N THR A 362 10.16 -16.65 -16.70
CA THR A 362 10.90 -17.87 -16.33
C THR A 362 10.51 -19.10 -17.13
N THR A 363 9.33 -19.11 -17.74
CA THR A 363 8.82 -20.26 -18.49
C THR A 363 8.58 -19.88 -19.95
N GLY A 364 8.56 -20.84 -20.85
CA GLY A 364 8.22 -20.60 -22.25
C GLY A 364 6.72 -20.32 -22.47
N TRP A 365 6.10 -19.49 -21.68
CA TRP A 365 4.65 -19.24 -21.58
C TRP A 365 3.99 -18.85 -22.89
N LYS A 366 4.65 -18.02 -23.71
CA LYS A 366 4.13 -17.57 -25.01
C LYS A 366 3.76 -18.72 -25.96
N LYS A 367 4.45 -19.85 -25.85
CA LYS A 367 4.19 -21.03 -26.67
C LYS A 367 2.94 -21.80 -26.22
N ARG A 368 2.39 -21.50 -25.04
CA ARG A 368 1.28 -22.26 -24.43
C ARG A 368 -0.01 -21.44 -24.37
N ARG A 369 -0.01 -20.32 -23.69
CA ARG A 369 -1.20 -19.48 -23.49
C ARG A 369 -0.81 -18.00 -23.40
N PRO A 370 -1.72 -17.05 -23.68
CA PRO A 370 -1.45 -15.61 -23.54
C PRO A 370 -1.30 -15.20 -22.08
N TYR A 371 -0.61 -14.09 -21.81
CA TYR A 371 -0.40 -13.51 -20.48
C TYR A 371 -1.70 -13.43 -19.66
N ARG A 372 -2.77 -12.92 -20.30
CA ARG A 372 -4.10 -12.75 -19.70
C ARG A 372 -4.67 -14.05 -19.14
N PHE A 373 -4.44 -15.22 -19.77
CA PHE A 373 -4.91 -16.50 -19.26
C PHE A 373 -4.28 -16.81 -17.89
N TYR A 374 -2.97 -16.67 -17.76
CA TYR A 374 -2.27 -16.92 -16.50
C TYR A 374 -2.70 -15.91 -15.42
N TYR A 375 -2.86 -14.63 -15.80
CA TYR A 375 -3.33 -13.60 -14.89
C TYR A 375 -4.69 -13.95 -14.26
N PHE A 376 -5.69 -14.31 -15.07
CA PHE A 376 -7.01 -14.65 -14.54
C PHE A 376 -7.01 -15.95 -13.75
N VAL A 377 -6.22 -16.95 -14.12
CA VAL A 377 -6.05 -18.17 -13.32
C VAL A 377 -5.50 -17.82 -11.95
N VAL A 378 -4.42 -17.03 -11.89
CA VAL A 378 -3.80 -16.65 -10.60
C VAL A 378 -4.78 -15.85 -9.74
N VAL A 379 -5.43 -14.84 -10.30
CA VAL A 379 -6.39 -14.01 -9.55
C VAL A 379 -7.57 -14.84 -9.04
N THR A 380 -8.15 -15.69 -9.88
CA THR A 380 -9.30 -16.51 -9.49
C THR A 380 -8.94 -17.50 -8.39
N VAL A 381 -7.77 -18.15 -8.49
CA VAL A 381 -7.28 -19.06 -7.45
C VAL A 381 -7.02 -18.30 -6.14
N ALA A 382 -6.41 -17.12 -6.22
CA ALA A 382 -6.12 -16.30 -5.04
C ALA A 382 -7.41 -15.83 -4.34
N VAL A 383 -8.40 -15.34 -5.10
CA VAL A 383 -9.70 -14.96 -4.54
C VAL A 383 -10.43 -16.18 -4.00
N GLY A 384 -10.38 -17.32 -4.69
CA GLY A 384 -10.95 -18.59 -4.21
C GLY A 384 -10.35 -19.03 -2.87
N ALA A 385 -9.02 -18.94 -2.72
CA ALA A 385 -8.36 -19.16 -1.44
C ALA A 385 -8.81 -18.15 -0.36
N GLY A 386 -9.06 -16.90 -0.76
CA GLY A 386 -9.57 -15.84 0.12
C GLY A 386 -10.86 -16.21 0.83
N PHE A 387 -11.80 -16.90 0.18
CA PHE A 387 -13.05 -17.37 0.82
C PHE A 387 -12.81 -18.29 2.01
N TYR A 388 -11.75 -19.09 1.97
CA TYR A 388 -11.36 -19.93 3.08
C TYR A 388 -10.53 -19.18 4.12
N LEU A 389 -9.59 -18.35 3.66
CA LEU A 389 -8.66 -17.64 4.54
C LEU A 389 -9.38 -16.65 5.46
N VAL A 390 -10.51 -16.05 5.05
CA VAL A 390 -11.33 -15.17 5.91
C VAL A 390 -11.94 -15.88 7.13
N LEU A 391 -11.97 -17.20 7.13
CA LEU A 391 -12.46 -18.01 8.26
C LEU A 391 -11.37 -18.26 9.31
N LEU A 392 -10.10 -18.10 8.93
CA LEU A 392 -8.99 -18.28 9.84
C LEU A 392 -8.91 -17.07 10.78
N LYS A 393 -8.83 -17.34 12.07
CA LYS A 393 -8.53 -16.28 13.06
C LYS A 393 -7.09 -15.82 12.84
N GLU A 394 -6.92 -14.54 12.59
CA GLU A 394 -5.60 -13.97 12.36
C GLU A 394 -4.92 -13.68 13.69
N PRO A 395 -3.86 -14.38 14.04
CA PRO A 395 -3.09 -14.06 15.22
C PRO A 395 -2.33 -12.74 15.01
N LEU A 396 -2.11 -11.98 16.10
CA LEU A 396 -1.32 -10.74 16.08
C LEU A 396 0.03 -10.90 15.37
N ILE A 397 0.61 -12.10 15.43
CA ILE A 397 1.87 -12.45 14.76
C ILE A 397 1.80 -12.24 13.24
N VAL A 398 0.64 -12.46 12.60
CA VAL A 398 0.46 -12.22 11.15
C VAL A 398 0.63 -10.75 10.82
N TRP A 399 0.04 -9.86 11.62
CA TRP A 399 0.19 -8.41 11.44
C TRP A 399 1.62 -7.93 11.62
N MET A 400 2.32 -8.49 12.62
CA MET A 400 3.74 -8.20 12.86
C MET A 400 4.60 -8.69 11.70
N MET A 401 4.32 -9.89 11.17
CA MET A 401 5.00 -10.43 9.99
C MET A 401 4.80 -9.54 8.77
N VAL A 402 3.58 -9.06 8.53
CA VAL A 402 3.26 -8.19 7.38
C VAL A 402 3.99 -6.86 7.48
N ALA A 403 3.96 -6.18 8.62
CA ALA A 403 4.67 -4.91 8.84
C ALA A 403 6.19 -5.08 8.65
N THR A 404 6.77 -6.13 9.23
CA THR A 404 8.21 -6.43 9.10
C THR A 404 8.59 -6.82 7.67
N ALA A 405 7.75 -7.61 7.00
CA ALA A 405 7.98 -8.01 5.61
C ALA A 405 7.94 -6.81 4.65
N ALA A 406 7.06 -5.83 4.87
CA ALA A 406 7.02 -4.62 4.06
C ALA A 406 8.35 -3.84 4.14
N VAL A 407 8.93 -3.71 5.34
CA VAL A 407 10.27 -3.10 5.53
C VAL A 407 11.36 -3.94 4.85
N ALA A 408 11.29 -5.28 4.95
CA ALA A 408 12.22 -6.18 4.26
C ALA A 408 12.13 -6.03 2.73
N PHE A 409 10.91 -5.96 2.18
CA PHE A 409 10.68 -5.79 0.75
C PHE A 409 11.23 -4.46 0.25
N ARG A 410 10.99 -3.37 0.98
CA ARG A 410 11.59 -2.07 0.69
C ARG A 410 13.12 -2.16 0.62
N SER A 411 13.72 -2.85 1.56
CA SER A 411 15.18 -3.00 1.63
C SER A 411 15.74 -3.80 0.47
N ILE A 412 15.20 -4.98 0.20
CA ILE A 412 15.61 -5.84 -0.90
C ILE A 412 15.35 -5.12 -2.24
N GLY A 413 14.18 -4.50 -2.40
CA GLY A 413 13.80 -3.75 -3.58
C GLY A 413 14.75 -2.58 -3.87
N SER A 414 15.17 -1.85 -2.82
CA SER A 414 16.16 -0.75 -2.94
C SER A 414 17.47 -1.23 -3.54
N LEU A 415 18.00 -2.35 -3.08
CA LEU A 415 19.24 -2.91 -3.61
C LEU A 415 19.07 -3.41 -5.05
N GLN A 416 17.94 -4.04 -5.33
CA GLN A 416 17.66 -4.61 -6.65
C GLN A 416 17.45 -3.53 -7.70
N ILE A 417 16.65 -2.48 -7.42
CA ILE A 417 16.38 -1.43 -8.40
C ILE A 417 17.65 -0.67 -8.78
N MET A 418 18.56 -0.40 -7.84
CA MET A 418 19.87 0.20 -8.15
C MET A 418 20.67 -0.67 -9.14
N ARG A 419 20.68 -1.99 -8.92
CA ARG A 419 21.40 -2.93 -9.81
C ARG A 419 20.73 -3.04 -11.18
N ILE A 420 19.41 -3.07 -11.24
CA ILE A 420 18.63 -3.12 -12.48
C ILE A 420 18.88 -1.84 -13.27
N ASN A 421 18.72 -0.67 -12.66
CA ASN A 421 18.89 0.62 -13.31
C ASN A 421 20.31 0.81 -13.84
N ARG A 422 21.33 0.41 -13.07
CA ARG A 422 22.74 0.46 -13.52
C ARG A 422 22.99 -0.39 -14.77
N ARG A 423 22.27 -1.48 -14.96
CA ARG A 423 22.45 -2.39 -16.11
C ARG A 423 21.66 -1.98 -17.34
N ARG A 424 20.51 -1.32 -17.15
CA ARG A 424 19.51 -1.12 -18.20
C ARG A 424 19.29 0.31 -18.62
N LEU A 425 19.49 1.25 -17.71
CA LEU A 425 19.22 2.63 -18.05
C LEU A 425 20.46 3.31 -18.66
N PRO A 426 20.24 4.18 -19.67
CA PRO A 426 21.29 5.02 -20.23
C PRO A 426 21.93 5.93 -19.14
N PRO A 427 23.13 6.46 -19.38
CA PRO A 427 23.86 7.30 -18.41
C PRO A 427 23.04 8.45 -17.83
N GLU A 428 22.19 9.09 -18.64
CA GLU A 428 21.34 10.22 -18.27
C GLU A 428 20.24 9.86 -17.26
N PHE A 429 19.92 8.57 -17.14
CA PHE A 429 18.87 8.04 -16.26
C PHE A 429 19.43 7.19 -15.12
N GLN A 430 20.74 7.16 -14.94
CA GLN A 430 21.36 6.44 -13.83
C GLN A 430 20.94 7.00 -12.48
N THR A 431 20.97 6.15 -11.45
CA THR A 431 20.66 6.55 -10.08
C THR A 431 21.68 7.58 -9.59
N SER A 432 21.19 8.74 -9.13
CA SER A 432 22.06 9.78 -8.58
C SER A 432 22.72 9.33 -7.25
N LYS A 433 23.85 9.95 -6.89
CA LYS A 433 24.56 9.61 -5.64
C LYS A 433 23.69 9.79 -4.39
N LEU A 434 22.87 10.85 -4.34
CA LEU A 434 21.97 11.11 -3.21
C LEU A 434 20.89 10.02 -3.11
N VAL A 435 20.22 9.70 -4.22
CA VAL A 435 19.21 8.64 -4.25
C VAL A 435 19.84 7.28 -3.91
N ALA A 436 21.02 6.98 -4.40
CA ALA A 436 21.74 5.76 -4.05
C ALA A 436 22.05 5.69 -2.54
N ALA A 437 22.45 6.80 -1.92
CA ALA A 437 22.67 6.86 -0.48
C ALA A 437 21.40 6.58 0.32
N LEU A 438 20.25 7.15 -0.09
CA LEU A 438 18.94 6.89 0.53
C LEU A 438 18.51 5.41 0.38
N LEU A 439 18.77 4.81 -0.78
CA LEU A 439 18.45 3.40 -1.01
C LEU A 439 19.37 2.45 -0.22
N TRP A 440 20.64 2.80 -0.04
CA TRP A 440 21.54 2.08 0.86
C TRP A 440 21.10 2.22 2.33
N PHE A 441 20.73 3.42 2.73
CA PHE A 441 20.16 3.65 4.07
C PHE A 441 18.92 2.79 4.29
N SER A 442 17.98 2.75 3.30
CA SER A 442 16.82 1.87 3.32
C SER A 442 17.18 0.40 3.50
N PHE A 443 18.20 -0.06 2.76
CA PHE A 443 18.67 -1.45 2.84
C PHE A 443 19.16 -1.80 4.24
N PHE A 444 20.06 -0.98 4.80
CA PHE A 444 20.64 -1.29 6.11
C PHE A 444 19.64 -1.16 7.26
N THR A 445 18.78 -0.14 7.25
CA THR A 445 17.76 0.03 8.29
C THR A 445 16.72 -1.07 8.26
N GLY A 446 16.32 -1.53 7.08
CA GLY A 446 15.42 -2.65 6.98
C GLY A 446 16.06 -3.98 7.37
N LEU A 447 17.33 -4.20 7.03
CA LEU A 447 18.07 -5.38 7.49
C LEU A 447 18.17 -5.39 9.03
N ALA A 448 18.44 -4.24 9.64
CA ALA A 448 18.47 -4.10 11.09
C ALA A 448 17.10 -4.36 11.72
N SER A 449 16.01 -3.83 11.13
CA SER A 449 14.63 -4.06 11.61
C SER A 449 14.25 -5.55 11.55
N VAL A 450 14.52 -6.21 10.41
CA VAL A 450 14.26 -7.65 10.26
C VAL A 450 15.10 -8.48 11.23
N GLY A 451 16.38 -8.12 11.39
CA GLY A 451 17.29 -8.77 12.34
C GLY A 451 16.81 -8.65 13.78
N TYR A 452 16.39 -7.45 14.18
CA TYR A 452 15.80 -7.21 15.50
C TYR A 452 14.54 -8.08 15.72
N TRP A 453 13.62 -8.07 14.75
CA TRP A 453 12.41 -8.88 14.86
C TRP A 453 12.72 -10.37 14.96
N ALA A 454 13.62 -10.90 14.14
CA ALA A 454 13.97 -12.32 14.12
C ALA A 454 14.69 -12.78 15.39
N ILE A 455 15.56 -11.93 15.95
CA ILE A 455 16.41 -12.30 17.11
C ILE A 455 15.72 -11.99 18.43
N VAL A 456 14.94 -10.91 18.51
CA VAL A 456 14.39 -10.42 19.78
C VAL A 456 12.90 -10.71 19.91
N GLU A 457 12.09 -10.37 18.91
CA GLU A 457 10.63 -10.42 19.02
C GLU A 457 10.06 -11.81 18.72
N LEU A 458 10.51 -12.46 17.66
CA LEU A 458 9.99 -13.79 17.29
C LEU A 458 10.18 -14.84 18.40
N PRO A 459 11.33 -14.95 19.07
CA PRO A 459 11.50 -15.89 20.17
C PRO A 459 10.55 -15.63 21.35
N LYS A 460 10.26 -14.36 21.69
CA LYS A 460 9.32 -14.02 22.76
C LYS A 460 7.90 -14.53 22.45
N HIS A 461 7.47 -14.38 21.20
CA HIS A 461 6.16 -14.86 20.75
C HIS A 461 6.07 -16.39 20.66
N LEU A 462 7.17 -17.07 20.34
CA LEU A 462 7.21 -18.53 20.32
C LEU A 462 7.29 -19.14 21.72
N ALA A 463 7.87 -18.43 22.68
CA ALA A 463 7.99 -18.88 24.08
C ALA A 463 6.76 -18.57 24.93
N GLY A 464 5.93 -17.63 24.55
CA GLY A 464 4.75 -17.18 25.32
C GLY A 464 3.40 -17.68 24.79
N GLY A 465 3.39 -18.56 23.77
CA GLY A 465 2.21 -19.21 23.19
C GLY A 465 1.99 -20.63 23.83
#